data_ce33151660958fb17e0ce065d91d5cc3
#
_entry.id   ce33151660958fb17e0ce065d91d5cc3
#
_cell.length_a   1.000
_cell.length_b   1.000
_cell.length_c   1.000
_cell.angle_alpha   90.00
_cell.angle_beta   90.00
_cell.angle_gamma   90.00
#
_symmetry.space_group_name_H-M   'P 1'
#
loop_
_entity.id
_entity.type
_entity.pdbx_description
1 polymer ?
#
loop_
_entity_poly.entity_id
_entity_poly.type
_entity_poly.pdbx_seq_one_letter_code
_entity_poly.pdbx_strand_id
1 'polypeptide(L)'
;AQQCSYETKGLQKALYFEKNESSKERLVVEASVMMYEWCNDLQEMTGKKFQDIASKLLSAADLAKTRIARKRLQNFFKREKMVLSSVRHNTGAHRDHDYMKQREVLDGIGWSETIKRLHDFEEVTLELGKSISPLIKAGLKRIDKAFNGK
;
A
#
# COMPACT_ATOMS: atom_id res chain seq x y z
N ALA A 1 -5.80 4.08 -4.98
CA ALA A 1 -6.48 3.52 -3.80
C ALA A 1 -7.49 2.43 -4.17
N GLN A 2 -8.38 2.64 -5.16
CA GLN A 2 -9.36 1.61 -5.57
C GLN A 2 -8.68 0.35 -6.12
N GLN A 3 -7.71 0.48 -7.01
CA GLN A 3 -6.95 -0.65 -7.56
C GLN A 3 -6.21 -1.40 -6.45
N CYS A 4 -5.51 -0.68 -5.58
CA CYS A 4 -4.81 -1.27 -4.43
C CYS A 4 -5.77 -2.06 -3.52
N SER A 5 -6.94 -1.52 -3.18
CA SER A 5 -7.96 -2.23 -2.38
C SER A 5 -8.51 -3.47 -3.10
N TYR A 6 -8.68 -3.41 -4.43
CA TYR A 6 -9.13 -4.58 -5.20
C TYR A 6 -8.09 -5.70 -5.19
N GLU A 7 -6.82 -5.38 -5.45
CA GLU A 7 -5.71 -6.34 -5.41
C GLU A 7 -5.55 -6.96 -4.00
N THR A 8 -5.61 -6.12 -2.97
CA THR A 8 -5.51 -6.57 -1.57
C THR A 8 -6.61 -7.58 -1.21
N LYS A 9 -7.88 -7.28 -1.56
CA LYS A 9 -9.01 -8.19 -1.32
C LYS A 9 -8.89 -9.49 -2.11
N GLY A 10 -8.41 -9.40 -3.35
CA GLY A 10 -8.15 -10.57 -4.18
C GLY A 10 -7.16 -11.53 -3.52
N LEU A 11 -6.04 -11.00 -3.04
CA LEU A 11 -5.01 -11.77 -2.36
C LEU A 11 -5.46 -12.31 -1.00
N GLN A 12 -6.19 -11.53 -0.21
CA GLN A 12 -6.78 -12.01 1.05
C GLN A 12 -7.68 -13.21 0.81
N LYS A 13 -8.59 -13.10 -0.17
CA LYS A 13 -9.51 -14.17 -0.52
C LYS A 13 -8.77 -15.39 -1.05
N ALA A 14 -7.79 -15.20 -1.92
CA ALA A 14 -6.98 -16.29 -2.45
C ALA A 14 -6.24 -17.04 -1.34
N LEU A 15 -5.55 -16.33 -0.44
CA LEU A 15 -4.85 -16.91 0.71
C LEU A 15 -5.79 -17.67 1.66
N TYR A 16 -6.99 -17.14 1.89
CA TYR A 16 -7.96 -17.76 2.81
C TYR A 16 -8.50 -19.10 2.26
N PHE A 17 -8.74 -19.19 0.96
CA PHE A 17 -9.35 -20.38 0.36
C PHE A 17 -8.34 -21.37 -0.24
N GLU A 18 -7.07 -20.98 -0.39
CA GLU A 18 -6.03 -21.87 -0.92
C GLU A 18 -5.74 -23.02 0.05
N LYS A 19 -5.70 -24.24 -0.47
CA LYS A 19 -5.44 -25.47 0.31
C LYS A 19 -4.04 -26.01 0.10
N ASN A 20 -3.42 -25.69 -1.03
CA ASN A 20 -2.09 -26.17 -1.37
C ASN A 20 -1.03 -25.26 -0.74
N GLU A 21 -0.12 -25.82 0.06
CA GLU A 21 0.89 -25.06 0.79
C GLU A 21 1.87 -24.32 -0.13
N SER A 22 2.32 -24.92 -1.21
CA SER A 22 3.21 -24.24 -2.18
C SER A 22 2.51 -23.06 -2.88
N SER A 23 1.20 -23.19 -3.13
CA SER A 23 0.40 -22.09 -3.67
C SER A 23 0.22 -20.97 -2.64
N LYS A 24 0.04 -21.31 -1.36
CA LYS A 24 0.00 -20.31 -0.26
C LYS A 24 1.32 -19.56 -0.15
N GLU A 25 2.45 -20.27 -0.17
CA GLU A 25 3.78 -19.64 -0.13
C GLU A 25 3.94 -18.62 -1.27
N ARG A 26 3.54 -18.98 -2.49
CA ARG A 26 3.57 -18.05 -3.63
C ARG A 26 2.68 -16.82 -3.41
N LEU A 27 1.47 -17.01 -2.89
CA LEU A 27 0.56 -15.91 -2.58
C LEU A 27 1.09 -15.00 -1.45
N VAL A 28 1.78 -15.57 -0.46
CA VAL A 28 2.47 -14.80 0.60
C VAL A 28 3.57 -13.92 0.01
N VAL A 29 4.36 -14.44 -0.92
CA VAL A 29 5.38 -13.66 -1.64
C VAL A 29 4.74 -12.53 -2.44
N GLU A 30 3.74 -12.85 -3.26
CA GLU A 30 3.03 -11.87 -4.09
C GLU A 30 2.41 -10.74 -3.25
N ALA A 31 1.74 -11.09 -2.16
CA ALA A 31 1.14 -10.14 -1.23
C ALA A 31 2.21 -9.23 -0.57
N SER A 32 3.32 -9.81 -0.16
CA SER A 32 4.40 -9.08 0.51
C SER A 32 5.10 -8.11 -0.45
N VAL A 33 5.38 -8.54 -1.67
CA VAL A 33 5.98 -7.69 -2.70
C VAL A 33 5.01 -6.57 -3.07
N MET A 34 3.73 -6.87 -3.30
CA MET A 34 2.69 -5.89 -3.59
C MET A 34 2.60 -4.83 -2.48
N MET A 35 2.51 -5.23 -1.21
CA MET A 35 2.47 -4.28 -0.09
C MET A 35 3.73 -3.40 -0.02
N TYR A 36 4.92 -3.97 -0.27
CA TYR A 36 6.17 -3.21 -0.27
C TYR A 36 6.18 -2.13 -1.34
N GLU A 37 5.86 -2.50 -2.59
CA GLU A 37 5.86 -1.57 -3.73
C GLU A 37 4.80 -0.47 -3.53
N TRP A 38 3.57 -0.82 -3.18
CA TRP A 38 2.52 0.17 -2.91
C TRP A 38 2.87 1.12 -1.76
N CYS A 39 3.52 0.63 -0.69
CA CYS A 39 3.96 1.51 0.40
C CYS A 39 4.99 2.55 -0.07
N ASN A 40 5.95 2.15 -0.91
CA ASN A 40 6.93 3.09 -1.46
C ASN A 40 6.26 4.11 -2.39
N ASP A 41 5.45 3.64 -3.33
CA ASP A 41 4.76 4.50 -4.30
C ASP A 41 3.84 5.51 -3.61
N LEU A 42 3.04 5.07 -2.64
CA LEU A 42 2.14 5.96 -1.90
C LEU A 42 2.88 6.98 -1.04
N GLN A 43 4.04 6.61 -0.47
CA GLN A 43 4.88 7.57 0.26
C GLN A 43 5.48 8.61 -0.67
N GLU A 44 5.97 8.21 -1.85
CA GLU A 44 6.49 9.12 -2.87
C GLU A 44 5.38 10.05 -3.38
N MET A 45 4.24 9.48 -3.79
CA MET A 45 3.08 10.24 -4.28
C MET A 45 2.57 11.26 -3.27
N THR A 46 2.59 10.94 -1.96
CA THR A 46 2.14 11.83 -0.89
C THR A 46 3.27 12.65 -0.27
N GLY A 47 4.42 12.74 -0.93
CA GLY A 47 5.61 13.45 -0.51
C GLY A 47 5.44 14.98 -0.47
N LYS A 48 6.57 15.71 -0.45
CA LYS A 48 6.59 17.17 -0.25
C LYS A 48 5.73 17.91 -1.28
N LYS A 49 5.87 17.61 -2.58
CA LYS A 49 5.09 18.27 -3.64
C LYS A 49 3.59 18.12 -3.43
N PHE A 50 3.13 16.93 -3.07
CA PHE A 50 1.73 16.68 -2.74
C PHE A 50 1.28 17.52 -1.54
N GLN A 51 2.07 17.58 -0.47
CA GLN A 51 1.73 18.35 0.74
C GLN A 51 1.65 19.86 0.43
N ASP A 52 2.54 20.38 -0.41
CA ASP A 52 2.52 21.78 -0.83
C ASP A 52 1.25 22.11 -1.65
N ILE A 53 0.81 21.21 -2.52
CA ILE A 53 -0.44 21.37 -3.29
C ILE A 53 -1.65 21.25 -2.35
N ALA A 54 -1.67 20.24 -1.49
CA ALA A 54 -2.76 19.99 -0.55
C ALA A 54 -2.97 21.18 0.41
N SER A 55 -1.88 21.80 0.89
CA SER A 55 -1.96 22.98 1.76
C SER A 55 -2.61 24.20 1.10
N LYS A 56 -2.55 24.31 -0.23
CA LYS A 56 -3.14 25.42 -1.01
C LYS A 56 -4.60 25.16 -1.42
N LEU A 57 -5.03 23.90 -1.43
CA LEU A 57 -6.32 23.49 -2.00
C LEU A 57 -7.32 22.97 -0.98
N LEU A 58 -6.84 22.42 0.13
CA LEU A 58 -7.69 21.81 1.14
C LEU A 58 -8.01 22.79 2.28
N SER A 59 -9.16 22.56 2.93
CA SER A 59 -9.46 23.15 4.22
C SER A 59 -8.45 22.68 5.28
N ALA A 60 -8.28 23.46 6.37
CA ALA A 60 -7.42 23.05 7.48
C ALA A 60 -7.81 21.68 8.06
N ALA A 61 -9.11 21.39 8.13
CA ALA A 61 -9.64 20.14 8.64
C ALA A 61 -9.30 18.95 7.69
N ASP A 62 -9.45 19.11 6.36
CA ASP A 62 -9.16 18.06 5.41
C ASP A 62 -7.64 17.84 5.28
N LEU A 63 -6.85 18.91 5.36
CA LEU A 63 -5.39 18.81 5.42
C LEU A 63 -4.92 18.04 6.65
N ALA A 64 -5.53 18.27 7.81
CA ALA A 64 -5.23 17.53 9.05
C ALA A 64 -5.56 16.04 8.89
N LYS A 65 -6.72 15.68 8.29
CA LYS A 65 -7.09 14.29 8.01
C LYS A 65 -6.08 13.62 7.08
N THR A 66 -5.66 14.31 6.02
CA THR A 66 -4.67 13.78 5.07
C THR A 66 -3.32 13.53 5.73
N ARG A 67 -2.87 14.43 6.62
CA ARG A 67 -1.63 14.24 7.40
C ARG A 67 -1.71 13.04 8.34
N ILE A 68 -2.84 12.85 9.01
CA ILE A 68 -3.08 11.70 9.90
C ILE A 68 -3.04 10.40 9.10
N ALA A 69 -3.78 10.31 8.00
CA ALA A 69 -3.82 9.12 7.15
C ALA A 69 -2.43 8.77 6.58
N ARG A 70 -1.69 9.79 6.11
CA ARG A 70 -0.30 9.61 5.66
C ARG A 70 0.61 9.08 6.77
N LYS A 71 0.49 9.60 7.99
CA LYS A 71 1.27 9.13 9.14
C LYS A 71 0.95 7.68 9.49
N ARG A 72 -0.32 7.27 9.38
CA ARG A 72 -0.72 5.86 9.57
C ARG A 72 -0.07 4.94 8.55
N LEU A 73 -0.07 5.30 7.27
CA LEU A 73 0.65 4.54 6.23
C LEU A 73 2.15 4.44 6.52
N GLN A 74 2.78 5.55 6.92
CA GLN A 74 4.20 5.56 7.29
C GLN A 74 4.49 4.64 8.49
N ASN A 75 3.63 4.65 9.51
CA ASN A 75 3.77 3.80 10.68
C ASN A 75 3.59 2.32 10.31
N PHE A 76 2.60 1.99 9.48
CA PHE A 76 2.43 0.64 8.94
C PHE A 76 3.72 0.19 8.23
N PHE A 77 4.21 0.97 7.26
CA PHE A 77 5.39 0.61 6.51
C PHE A 77 6.65 0.50 7.39
N LYS A 78 6.83 1.42 8.34
CA LYS A 78 7.96 1.34 9.29
C LYS A 78 7.93 0.04 10.10
N ARG A 79 6.74 -0.41 10.54
CA ARG A 79 6.56 -1.65 11.30
C ARG A 79 6.85 -2.88 10.45
N GLU A 80 6.36 -2.91 9.21
CA GLU A 80 6.41 -4.10 8.36
C GLU A 80 7.60 -4.12 7.38
N LYS A 81 8.32 -3.01 7.23
CA LYS A 81 9.35 -2.82 6.20
C LYS A 81 10.40 -3.94 6.19
N MET A 82 10.86 -4.35 7.36
CA MET A 82 11.92 -5.36 7.46
C MET A 82 11.48 -6.70 6.88
N VAL A 83 10.26 -7.15 7.20
CA VAL A 83 9.68 -8.39 6.68
C VAL A 83 9.40 -8.27 5.19
N LEU A 84 8.70 -7.21 4.78
CA LEU A 84 8.32 -7.01 3.37
C LEU A 84 9.54 -6.87 2.45
N SER A 85 10.57 -6.13 2.88
CA SER A 85 11.81 -5.98 2.09
C SER A 85 12.60 -7.26 2.02
N SER A 86 12.64 -8.06 3.10
CA SER A 86 13.30 -9.36 3.10
C SER A 86 12.67 -10.30 2.07
N VAL A 87 11.33 -10.39 2.03
CA VAL A 87 10.63 -11.18 1.01
C VAL A 87 10.96 -10.66 -0.39
N ARG A 88 10.81 -9.36 -0.63
CA ARG A 88 11.07 -8.76 -1.94
C ARG A 88 12.49 -9.06 -2.45
N HIS A 89 13.50 -8.92 -1.60
CA HIS A 89 14.89 -9.10 -2.01
C HIS A 89 15.27 -10.57 -2.20
N ASN A 90 14.74 -11.48 -1.39
CA ASN A 90 15.15 -12.88 -1.43
C ASN A 90 14.26 -13.75 -2.33
N THR A 91 13.01 -13.34 -2.62
CA THR A 91 12.06 -14.16 -3.39
C THR A 91 11.51 -13.48 -4.65
N GLY A 92 11.71 -12.16 -4.78
CA GLY A 92 11.16 -11.34 -5.87
C GLY A 92 12.10 -11.22 -7.09
N ALA A 93 12.34 -9.98 -7.54
CA ALA A 93 13.04 -9.66 -8.80
C ALA A 93 14.54 -10.02 -8.82
N HIS A 94 15.17 -10.19 -7.68
CA HIS A 94 16.53 -10.63 -7.55
C HIS A 94 16.51 -12.03 -6.93
N ARG A 95 16.35 -13.06 -7.76
CA ARG A 95 16.55 -14.44 -7.35
C ARG A 95 18.00 -14.58 -6.87
N ASP A 96 18.21 -14.41 -5.58
CA ASP A 96 19.43 -14.92 -4.97
C ASP A 96 19.45 -16.41 -5.26
N HIS A 97 20.56 -16.94 -5.80
CA HIS A 97 20.69 -18.35 -6.13
C HIS A 97 20.72 -19.24 -4.87
N ASP A 98 20.64 -18.64 -3.69
CA ASP A 98 20.60 -19.33 -2.40
C ASP A 98 19.16 -19.74 -2.03
N TYR A 99 18.78 -20.92 -2.52
CA TYR A 99 17.48 -21.54 -2.21
C TYR A 99 17.25 -21.71 -0.69
N MET A 100 18.29 -21.99 0.08
CA MET A 100 18.15 -22.16 1.55
C MET A 100 17.73 -20.87 2.23
N LYS A 101 18.33 -19.76 1.83
CA LYS A 101 18.00 -18.45 2.36
C LYS A 101 16.58 -18.01 1.96
N GLN A 102 16.16 -18.34 0.72
CA GLN A 102 14.77 -18.09 0.31
C GLN A 102 13.79 -18.89 1.18
N ARG A 103 14.13 -20.15 1.48
CA ARG A 103 13.29 -21.01 2.29
C ARG A 103 13.20 -20.52 3.75
N GLU A 104 14.31 -20.13 4.37
CA GLU A 104 14.31 -19.54 5.71
C GLU A 104 13.41 -18.30 5.81
N VAL A 105 13.45 -17.43 4.80
CA VAL A 105 12.58 -16.24 4.76
C VAL A 105 11.11 -16.64 4.68
N LEU A 106 10.76 -17.61 3.84
CA LEU A 106 9.38 -18.06 3.68
C LEU A 106 8.86 -18.80 4.92
N ASP A 107 9.68 -19.66 5.54
CA ASP A 107 9.32 -20.38 6.76
C ASP A 107 9.09 -19.42 7.95
N GLY A 108 9.73 -18.25 7.93
CA GLY A 108 9.53 -17.19 8.92
C GLY A 108 8.27 -16.35 8.72
N ILE A 109 7.53 -16.52 7.60
CA ILE A 109 6.36 -15.69 7.27
C ILE A 109 5.12 -16.56 7.12
N GLY A 110 4.31 -16.60 8.18
CA GLY A 110 3.04 -17.31 8.16
C GLY A 110 2.01 -16.68 7.21
N TRP A 111 1.22 -17.52 6.54
CA TRP A 111 0.10 -17.06 5.69
C TRP A 111 -0.96 -16.29 6.50
N SER A 112 -1.21 -16.70 7.74
CA SER A 112 -2.16 -16.06 8.65
C SER A 112 -1.73 -14.64 9.02
N GLU A 113 -0.45 -14.43 9.32
CA GLU A 113 0.13 -13.12 9.56
C GLU A 113 0.10 -12.24 8.31
N THR A 114 0.27 -12.84 7.12
CA THR A 114 0.17 -12.12 5.85
C THR A 114 -1.25 -11.64 5.59
N ILE A 115 -2.28 -12.42 5.92
CA ILE A 115 -3.68 -11.98 5.85
C ILE A 115 -3.92 -10.79 6.78
N LYS A 116 -3.42 -10.83 8.02
CA LYS A 116 -3.53 -9.70 8.96
C LYS A 116 -2.84 -8.44 8.43
N ARG A 117 -1.62 -8.59 7.86
CA ARG A 117 -0.90 -7.47 7.23
C ARG A 117 -1.68 -6.89 6.05
N LEU A 118 -2.26 -7.73 5.20
CA LEU A 118 -3.12 -7.29 4.10
C LEU A 118 -4.34 -6.51 4.60
N HIS A 119 -4.97 -6.96 5.68
CA HIS A 119 -6.10 -6.26 6.30
C HIS A 119 -5.67 -4.86 6.80
N ASP A 120 -4.61 -4.80 7.62
CA ASP A 120 -4.06 -3.54 8.12
C ASP A 120 -3.67 -2.59 6.96
N PHE A 121 -3.04 -3.15 5.92
CA PHE A 121 -2.66 -2.41 4.72
C PHE A 121 -3.87 -1.84 3.98
N GLU A 122 -4.93 -2.63 3.82
CA GLU A 122 -6.18 -2.17 3.21
C GLU A 122 -6.77 -1.01 4.01
N GLU A 123 -6.86 -1.11 5.34
CA GLU A 123 -7.40 -0.04 6.17
C GLU A 123 -6.64 1.28 5.99
N VAL A 124 -5.30 1.26 6.08
CA VAL A 124 -4.50 2.49 5.97
C VAL A 124 -4.54 3.09 4.56
N THR A 125 -4.62 2.28 3.52
CA THR A 125 -4.70 2.75 2.13
C THR A 125 -6.07 3.29 1.77
N LEU A 126 -7.15 2.69 2.28
CA LEU A 126 -8.51 3.22 2.13
C LEU A 126 -8.68 4.54 2.87
N GLU A 127 -8.14 4.68 4.08
CA GLU A 127 -8.18 5.93 4.84
C GLU A 127 -7.43 7.04 4.10
N LEU A 128 -6.24 6.74 3.57
CA LEU A 128 -5.48 7.67 2.75
C LEU A 128 -6.29 8.09 1.50
N GLY A 129 -6.86 7.13 0.78
CA GLY A 129 -7.69 7.40 -0.39
C GLY A 129 -8.89 8.29 -0.09
N LYS A 130 -9.61 8.04 1.02
CA LYS A 130 -10.72 8.88 1.47
C LYS A 130 -10.24 10.30 1.80
N SER A 131 -9.09 10.45 2.45
CA SER A 131 -8.54 11.76 2.83
C SER A 131 -8.08 12.61 1.63
N ILE A 132 -7.70 11.97 0.52
CA ILE A 132 -7.26 12.63 -0.72
C ILE A 132 -8.45 13.02 -1.61
N SER A 133 -9.61 12.40 -1.45
CA SER A 133 -10.79 12.65 -2.30
C SER A 133 -11.19 14.14 -2.40
N PRO A 134 -11.18 14.95 -1.31
CA PRO A 134 -11.45 16.39 -1.41
C PRO A 134 -10.45 17.14 -2.30
N LEU A 135 -9.17 16.74 -2.30
CA LEU A 135 -8.15 17.34 -3.14
C LEU A 135 -8.41 17.09 -4.63
N ILE A 136 -8.77 15.86 -4.99
CA ILE A 136 -9.14 15.51 -6.37
C ILE A 136 -10.33 16.34 -6.82
N LYS A 137 -11.38 16.45 -6.00
CA LYS A 137 -12.57 17.27 -6.27
C LYS A 137 -12.22 18.75 -6.46
N ALA A 138 -11.34 19.30 -5.60
CA ALA A 138 -10.89 20.69 -5.72
C ALA A 138 -10.07 20.93 -6.99
N GLY A 139 -9.21 19.97 -7.36
CA GLY A 139 -8.43 20.01 -8.61
C GLY A 139 -9.33 19.99 -9.85
N LEU A 140 -10.29 19.07 -9.91
CA LEU A 140 -11.25 18.97 -11.01
C LEU A 140 -12.06 20.24 -11.19
N LYS A 141 -12.57 20.84 -10.09
CA LYS A 141 -13.31 22.13 -10.16
C LYS A 141 -12.45 23.27 -10.74
N ARG A 142 -11.15 23.30 -10.45
CA ARG A 142 -10.23 24.31 -11.01
C ARG A 142 -10.03 24.12 -12.51
N ILE A 143 -9.86 22.87 -12.92
CA ILE A 143 -9.72 22.51 -14.35
C ILE A 143 -10.98 22.91 -15.09
N ASP A 144 -12.15 22.51 -14.58
CA ASP A 144 -13.44 22.84 -15.20
C ASP A 144 -13.64 24.37 -15.35
N LYS A 145 -13.33 25.13 -14.29
CA LYS A 145 -13.38 26.60 -14.34
C LYS A 145 -12.39 27.20 -15.36
N ALA A 146 -11.22 26.60 -15.54
CA ALA A 146 -10.21 27.08 -16.48
C ALA A 146 -10.61 26.82 -17.94
N PHE A 147 -11.31 25.71 -18.22
CA PHE A 147 -11.73 25.33 -19.58
C PHE A 147 -13.12 25.82 -19.97
N ASN A 148 -14.07 25.87 -19.01
CA ASN A 148 -15.48 26.19 -19.27
C ASN A 148 -15.89 27.57 -18.74
N GLY A 149 -15.05 28.25 -17.99
CA GLY A 149 -15.30 29.58 -17.43
C GLY A 149 -14.95 30.70 -18.41
N LYS A 150 -15.70 30.78 -19.51
CA LYS A 150 -15.81 32.01 -20.33
C LYS A 150 -17.14 32.69 -20.05
#